data_1c7493e04379330f23852620355f877b
#
_entry.id   1c7493e04379330f23852620355f877b
#
_cell.length_a   1.000
_cell.length_b   1.000
_cell.length_c   1.000
_cell.angle_alpha   90.00
_cell.angle_beta   90.00
_cell.angle_gamma   90.00
#
_symmetry.space_group_name_H-M   'P 1'
#
loop_
_entity.id
_entity.type
_entity.pdbx_description
1 polymer ?
#
loop_
_entity_poly.entity_id
_entity_poly.type
_entity_poly.pdbx_seq_one_letter_code
_entity_poly.pdbx_strand_id
1 'polypeptide(L)'
;MLKIKVPFIADASKYKTIIKAEIELRPKVDIWENIPEPQLLSVYVVRSNNYVKQVLMDNSSNNIYGILSQNIMNPDSKKYTIDLTDFYIRQVEGVQPLDKEIYLLIGLPGYIYSPWDGYQIFAGDVYNKYQRAIFEELPIFSIYYSNYK
;
A
#
# COMPACT_ATOMS: atom_id res chain seq x y z
N MET A 1 1.88 -8.96 -9.26
CA MET A 1 1.80 -8.63 -7.82
C MET A 1 3.19 -8.31 -7.31
N LEU A 2 3.32 -7.29 -6.47
CA LEU A 2 4.57 -6.87 -5.84
C LEU A 2 4.49 -7.16 -4.35
N LYS A 3 5.49 -7.85 -3.78
CA LYS A 3 5.58 -8.12 -2.34
C LYS A 3 6.70 -7.29 -1.74
N ILE A 4 6.38 -6.52 -0.71
CA ILE A 4 7.31 -5.60 -0.05
C ILE A 4 7.37 -5.95 1.44
N LYS A 5 8.59 -6.06 1.98
CA LYS A 5 8.78 -6.16 3.43
C LYS A 5 8.64 -4.78 4.04
N VAL A 6 7.77 -4.65 5.03
CA VAL A 6 7.57 -3.38 5.74
C VAL A 6 8.65 -3.22 6.81
N PRO A 7 9.32 -2.07 6.92
CA PRO A 7 10.27 -1.81 7.99
C PRO A 7 9.60 -1.92 9.36
N PHE A 8 10.28 -2.59 10.30
CA PHE A 8 9.84 -2.67 11.69
C PHE A 8 10.31 -1.42 12.44
N ILE A 9 9.37 -0.64 12.98
CA ILE A 9 9.65 0.68 13.58
C ILE A 9 9.37 0.76 15.08
N ALA A 10 8.99 -0.34 15.73
CA ALA A 10 8.58 -0.31 17.13
C ALA A 10 9.64 0.28 18.09
N ASP A 11 10.93 0.12 17.77
CA ASP A 11 12.00 0.67 18.61
C ASP A 11 12.23 2.16 18.36
N ALA A 12 11.92 2.67 17.16
CA ALA A 12 12.08 4.08 16.82
C ALA A 12 10.96 4.97 17.38
N SER A 13 9.82 4.37 17.71
CA SER A 13 8.60 5.09 18.09
C SER A 13 8.43 5.34 19.59
N LYS A 14 9.27 4.74 20.45
CA LYS A 14 9.13 4.85 21.92
C LYS A 14 9.10 6.29 22.46
N TYR A 15 9.59 7.26 21.68
CA TYR A 15 9.69 8.66 22.10
C TYR A 15 9.22 9.64 21.02
N LYS A 16 8.53 9.17 19.99
CA LYS A 16 8.16 9.97 18.84
C LYS A 16 6.74 9.67 18.40
N THR A 17 5.99 10.70 18.08
CA THR A 17 4.68 10.51 17.46
C THR A 17 4.82 10.45 15.96
N ILE A 18 4.26 9.42 15.35
CA ILE A 18 4.19 9.31 13.89
C ILE A 18 3.17 10.33 13.39
N ILE A 19 3.61 11.24 12.52
CA ILE A 19 2.74 12.21 11.86
C ILE A 19 2.22 11.64 10.56
N LYS A 20 3.12 11.00 9.79
CA LYS A 20 2.82 10.44 8.48
C LYS A 20 3.75 9.29 8.17
N ALA A 21 3.22 8.26 7.54
CA ALA A 21 4.02 7.19 6.97
C ALA A 21 3.46 6.82 5.60
N GLU A 22 4.32 6.73 4.59
CA GLU A 22 3.89 6.42 3.24
C GLU A 22 4.91 5.58 2.47
N ILE A 23 4.41 4.85 1.47
CA ILE A 23 5.22 4.19 0.45
C ILE A 23 4.95 4.87 -0.88
N GLU A 24 6.02 5.21 -1.58
CA GLU A 24 5.97 5.60 -2.98
C GLU A 24 6.47 4.45 -3.87
N LEU A 25 5.72 4.17 -4.93
CA LEU A 25 6.07 3.23 -5.97
C LEU A 25 6.07 3.96 -7.31
N ARG A 26 7.16 3.88 -8.05
CA ARG A 26 7.26 4.51 -9.37
C ARG A 26 7.07 3.46 -10.45
N PRO A 27 6.00 3.56 -11.25
CA PRO A 27 5.83 2.67 -12.39
C PRO A 27 6.87 3.01 -13.45
N LYS A 28 7.35 1.97 -14.13
CA LYS A 28 8.13 2.16 -15.35
C LYS A 28 7.23 2.73 -16.43
N VAL A 29 7.68 3.78 -17.07
CA VAL A 29 7.03 4.29 -18.28
C VAL A 29 7.34 3.32 -19.42
N ASP A 30 6.37 2.51 -19.80
CA ASP A 30 6.52 1.58 -20.92
C ASP A 30 6.18 2.31 -22.23
N ILE A 31 7.21 2.64 -23.00
CA ILE A 31 7.08 3.42 -24.24
C ILE A 31 6.42 2.59 -25.36
N TRP A 32 6.42 1.27 -25.22
CA TRP A 32 6.05 0.36 -26.30
C TRP A 32 4.61 -0.16 -26.25
N GLU A 33 3.93 0.04 -25.14
CA GLU A 33 2.60 -0.50 -24.94
C GLU A 33 1.62 0.59 -24.51
N ASN A 34 0.58 0.80 -25.30
CA ASN A 34 -0.57 1.66 -24.96
C ASN A 34 -1.46 1.01 -23.89
N ILE A 35 -0.86 0.36 -22.90
CA ILE A 35 -1.60 -0.24 -21.79
C ILE A 35 -1.60 0.78 -20.65
N PRO A 36 -2.76 1.31 -20.28
CA PRO A 36 -2.85 2.30 -19.23
C PRO A 36 -2.51 1.68 -17.86
N GLU A 37 -1.80 2.42 -17.04
CA GLU A 37 -1.59 2.05 -15.66
C GLU A 37 -2.92 2.10 -14.88
N PRO A 38 -3.12 1.18 -13.94
CA PRO A 38 -4.30 1.21 -13.07
C PRO A 38 -4.30 2.48 -12.22
N GLN A 39 -5.45 3.11 -12.04
CA GLN A 39 -5.58 4.29 -11.18
C GLN A 39 -5.40 3.94 -9.70
N LEU A 40 -5.76 2.71 -9.35
CA LEU A 40 -5.69 2.22 -7.99
C LEU A 40 -4.95 0.88 -7.93
N LEU A 41 -4.25 0.66 -6.82
CA LEU A 41 -3.64 -0.63 -6.46
C LEU A 41 -4.22 -1.10 -5.14
N SER A 42 -4.64 -2.35 -5.07
CA SER A 42 -5.04 -2.97 -3.81
C SER A 42 -3.81 -3.35 -2.98
N VAL A 43 -3.92 -3.16 -1.67
CA VAL A 43 -2.85 -3.43 -0.72
C VAL A 43 -3.34 -4.40 0.35
N TYR A 44 -2.64 -5.52 0.47
CA TYR A 44 -2.96 -6.57 1.44
C TYR A 44 -1.81 -6.73 2.42
N VAL A 45 -2.15 -6.92 3.68
CA VAL A 45 -1.19 -7.33 4.71
C VAL A 45 -1.06 -8.84 4.66
N VAL A 46 0.16 -9.33 4.43
CA VAL A 46 0.43 -10.77 4.29
C VAL A 46 1.56 -11.23 5.19
N ARG A 47 1.60 -12.52 5.47
CA ARG A 47 2.72 -13.18 6.14
C ARG A 47 3.84 -13.54 5.15
N SER A 48 4.95 -14.04 5.67
CA SER A 48 6.08 -14.50 4.84
C SER A 48 5.68 -15.58 3.82
N ASN A 49 4.71 -16.43 4.13
CA ASN A 49 4.16 -17.49 3.28
C ASN A 49 3.06 -17.04 2.31
N ASN A 50 2.88 -15.74 2.10
CA ASN A 50 1.84 -15.11 1.28
C ASN A 50 0.39 -15.31 1.77
N TYR A 51 0.22 -15.79 3.00
CA TYR A 51 -1.12 -15.85 3.59
C TYR A 51 -1.64 -14.44 3.84
N VAL A 52 -2.76 -14.10 3.20
CA VAL A 52 -3.41 -12.79 3.37
C VAL A 52 -4.04 -12.75 4.76
N LYS A 53 -3.62 -11.82 5.59
CA LYS A 53 -4.22 -11.56 6.91
C LYS A 53 -5.44 -10.68 6.78
N GLN A 54 -5.28 -9.57 6.06
CA GLN A 54 -6.33 -8.58 5.89
C GLN A 54 -6.00 -7.65 4.72
N VAL A 55 -6.99 -6.92 4.26
CA VAL A 55 -6.79 -5.73 3.42
C VAL A 55 -6.20 -4.63 4.30
N LEU A 56 -5.34 -3.80 3.74
CA LEU A 56 -4.86 -2.62 4.46
C LEU A 56 -6.02 -1.64 4.65
N MET A 57 -6.27 -1.24 5.89
CA MET A 57 -7.40 -0.36 6.27
C MET A 57 -6.92 0.80 7.13
N ASP A 58 -7.63 1.93 7.02
CA ASP A 58 -7.50 3.08 7.92
C ASP A 58 -8.19 2.85 9.28
N ASN A 59 -8.15 3.85 10.15
CA ASN A 59 -8.80 3.80 11.48
C ASN A 59 -10.34 3.75 11.41
N SER A 60 -10.91 4.16 10.29
CA SER A 60 -12.36 4.13 10.03
C SER A 60 -12.80 2.84 9.31
N SER A 61 -11.91 1.86 9.17
CA SER A 61 -12.13 0.59 8.46
C SER A 61 -12.35 0.74 6.95
N ASN A 62 -11.92 1.85 6.36
CA ASN A 62 -11.92 1.99 4.91
C ASN A 62 -10.65 1.35 4.33
N ASN A 63 -10.79 0.73 3.17
CA ASN A 63 -9.66 0.16 2.47
C ASN A 63 -8.68 1.24 1.99
N ILE A 64 -7.41 1.04 2.25
CA ILE A 64 -6.33 1.90 1.76
C ILE A 64 -5.82 1.33 0.43
N TYR A 65 -5.73 2.20 -0.56
CA TYR A 65 -5.25 1.87 -1.91
C TYR A 65 -3.97 2.62 -2.22
N GLY A 66 -3.17 2.05 -3.12
CA GLY A 66 -2.15 2.82 -3.81
C GLY A 66 -2.80 3.69 -4.88
N ILE A 67 -2.72 5.00 -4.75
CA ILE A 67 -3.36 5.96 -5.65
C ILE A 67 -2.31 6.49 -6.63
N LEU A 68 -2.60 6.34 -7.93
CA LEU A 68 -1.76 6.91 -8.98
C LEU A 68 -1.89 8.43 -9.00
N SER A 69 -0.78 9.11 -8.86
CA SER A 69 -0.68 10.54 -9.08
C SER A 69 0.27 10.85 -10.23
N GLN A 70 -0.09 11.82 -11.04
CA GLN A 70 0.69 12.29 -12.16
C GLN A 70 0.77 13.80 -12.12
N ASN A 71 1.97 14.33 -12.27
CA ASN A 71 2.15 15.78 -12.40
C ASN A 71 1.84 16.18 -13.85
N ILE A 72 0.91 17.12 -14.03
CA ILE A 72 0.53 17.64 -15.37
C ILE A 72 1.72 18.25 -16.08
N MET A 73 2.62 18.90 -15.33
CA MET A 73 3.81 19.57 -15.86
C MET A 73 4.95 18.60 -16.20
N ASN A 74 4.95 17.42 -15.57
CA ASN A 74 5.93 16.37 -15.83
C ASN A 74 5.21 15.01 -15.88
N PRO A 75 4.70 14.61 -17.06
CA PRO A 75 3.97 13.35 -17.24
C PRO A 75 4.76 12.11 -16.84
N ASP A 76 6.09 12.16 -16.91
CA ASP A 76 6.96 11.04 -16.57
C ASP A 76 7.14 10.86 -15.04
N SER A 77 6.67 11.82 -14.24
CA SER A 77 6.74 11.76 -12.77
C SER A 77 5.55 11.04 -12.13
N LYS A 78 5.07 9.97 -12.76
CA LYS A 78 3.99 9.16 -12.19
C LYS A 78 4.47 8.41 -10.95
N LYS A 79 3.61 8.36 -9.93
CA LYS A 79 3.86 7.57 -8.73
C LYS A 79 2.56 7.07 -8.11
N TYR A 80 2.63 5.90 -7.49
CA TYR A 80 1.61 5.46 -6.55
C TYR A 80 2.03 5.83 -5.14
N THR A 81 1.10 6.37 -4.37
CA THR A 81 1.31 6.64 -2.94
C THR A 81 0.35 5.78 -2.14
N ILE A 82 0.88 5.08 -1.13
CA ILE A 82 0.14 4.25 -0.19
C ILE A 82 0.34 4.86 1.19
N ASP A 83 -0.74 5.29 1.83
CA ASP A 83 -0.69 5.81 3.20
C ASP A 83 -0.64 4.65 4.20
N LEU A 84 0.39 4.63 5.05
CA LEU A 84 0.58 3.64 6.11
C LEU A 84 0.48 4.24 7.51
N THR A 85 0.07 5.49 7.63
CA THR A 85 0.08 6.23 8.90
C THR A 85 -0.68 5.48 9.98
N ASP A 86 -1.94 5.17 9.73
CA ASP A 86 -2.80 4.47 10.68
C ASP A 86 -2.33 3.05 10.97
N PHE A 87 -1.77 2.38 9.97
CA PHE A 87 -1.21 1.04 10.14
C PHE A 87 -0.06 1.05 11.15
N TYR A 88 0.86 2.01 11.03
CA TYR A 88 1.98 2.13 11.94
C TYR A 88 1.58 2.63 13.34
N ILE A 89 0.62 3.57 13.43
CA ILE A 89 0.10 4.04 14.72
C ILE A 89 -0.47 2.85 15.52
N ARG A 90 -1.30 2.02 14.90
CA ARG A 90 -1.88 0.83 15.57
C ARG A 90 -0.82 -0.18 16.03
N GLN A 91 0.25 -0.30 15.29
CA GLN A 91 1.36 -1.18 15.67
C GLN A 91 2.12 -0.65 16.89
N VAL A 92 2.34 0.65 16.94
CA VAL A 92 3.03 1.32 18.05
C VAL A 92 2.17 1.32 19.31
N GLU A 93 0.86 1.55 19.16
CA GLU A 93 -0.09 1.55 20.28
C GLU A 93 -0.40 0.15 20.84
N GLY A 94 0.16 -0.90 20.22
CA GLY A 94 -0.04 -2.28 20.65
C GLY A 94 -1.44 -2.84 20.40
N VAL A 95 -2.25 -2.15 19.61
CA VAL A 95 -3.60 -2.59 19.22
C VAL A 95 -3.55 -3.83 18.33
N GLN A 96 -2.44 -4.01 17.61
CA GLN A 96 -2.18 -5.23 16.84
C GLN A 96 -0.91 -5.90 17.35
N PRO A 97 -0.86 -7.25 17.41
CA PRO A 97 0.36 -7.94 17.79
C PRO A 97 1.48 -7.57 16.81
N LEU A 98 2.61 -7.15 17.36
CA LEU A 98 3.82 -6.82 16.63
C LEU A 98 4.39 -8.06 15.96
N ASP A 99 3.89 -8.39 14.79
CA ASP A 99 4.59 -9.34 13.92
C ASP A 99 5.90 -8.68 13.47
N LYS A 100 7.03 -9.23 13.88
CA LYS A 100 8.35 -8.72 13.50
C LYS A 100 8.59 -8.72 11.99
N GLU A 101 7.83 -9.51 11.26
CA GLU A 101 7.90 -9.61 9.80
C GLU A 101 6.51 -9.42 9.18
N ILE A 102 6.29 -8.23 8.68
CA ILE A 102 5.09 -7.87 7.94
C ILE A 102 5.47 -7.61 6.49
N TYR A 103 4.64 -8.10 5.60
CA TYR A 103 4.77 -7.85 4.18
C TYR A 103 3.48 -7.23 3.65
N LEU A 104 3.62 -6.34 2.70
CA LEU A 104 2.51 -5.87 1.88
C LEU A 104 2.55 -6.58 0.54
N LEU A 105 1.41 -7.08 0.12
CA LEU A 105 1.20 -7.61 -1.21
C LEU A 105 0.37 -6.59 -1.99
N ILE A 106 0.96 -6.04 -3.03
CA ILE A 106 0.38 -4.99 -3.85
C ILE A 106 0.02 -5.57 -5.20
N GLY A 107 -1.19 -5.34 -5.63
CA GLY A 107 -1.69 -5.87 -6.88
C GLY A 107 -2.80 -5.03 -7.47
N LEU A 108 -3.30 -5.48 -8.61
CA LEU A 108 -4.49 -4.88 -9.21
C LEU A 108 -5.69 -5.10 -8.29
N PRO A 109 -6.63 -4.15 -8.23
CA PRO A 109 -7.90 -4.37 -7.55
C PRO A 109 -8.57 -5.62 -8.12
N GLY A 110 -9.08 -6.45 -7.26
CA GLY A 110 -9.70 -7.72 -7.64
C GLY A 110 -10.79 -8.11 -6.67
N TYR A 111 -11.47 -9.19 -7.01
CA TYR A 111 -12.44 -9.78 -6.11
C TYR A 111 -11.71 -10.57 -5.02
N ILE A 112 -12.05 -10.30 -3.76
CA ILE A 112 -11.70 -11.18 -2.66
C ILE A 112 -12.93 -12.03 -2.37
N TYR A 113 -12.76 -13.35 -2.46
CA TYR A 113 -13.79 -14.28 -2.01
C TYR A 113 -13.78 -14.32 -0.48
N SER A 114 -14.86 -13.86 0.13
CA SER A 114 -15.14 -14.09 1.54
C SER A 114 -16.04 -15.32 1.65
N PRO A 115 -15.64 -16.36 2.40
CA PRO A 115 -16.49 -17.54 2.61
C PRO A 115 -17.83 -17.21 3.31
N TRP A 116 -17.90 -16.06 3.99
CA TRP A 116 -19.05 -15.64 4.79
C TRP A 116 -19.99 -14.70 4.05
N ASP A 117 -19.45 -13.82 3.19
CA ASP A 117 -20.20 -12.74 2.55
C ASP A 117 -20.26 -12.86 1.03
N GLY A 118 -19.70 -13.92 0.47
CA GLY A 118 -19.56 -14.07 -0.97
C GLY A 118 -18.48 -13.17 -1.60
N TYR A 119 -18.60 -12.90 -2.89
CA TYR A 119 -17.65 -12.03 -3.59
C TYR A 119 -17.87 -10.57 -3.22
N GLN A 120 -16.89 -9.96 -2.57
CA GLN A 120 -16.86 -8.52 -2.36
C GLN A 120 -16.00 -7.88 -3.45
N ILE A 121 -16.56 -6.90 -4.14
CA ILE A 121 -15.84 -6.08 -5.12
C ILE A 121 -15.08 -5.01 -4.34
N PHE A 122 -13.76 -5.15 -4.29
CA PHE A 122 -12.90 -4.09 -3.75
C PHE A 122 -12.44 -3.20 -4.89
N ALA A 123 -12.80 -1.92 -4.78
CA ALA A 123 -12.51 -0.88 -5.76
C ALA A 123 -13.12 -1.11 -7.15
N GLY A 124 -14.32 -0.68 -7.23
CA GLY A 124 -15.03 -0.14 -8.39
C GLY A 124 -14.83 -0.71 -9.77
N ASP A 125 -15.87 -0.65 -10.48
CA ASP A 125 -16.18 -1.06 -11.84
C ASP A 125 -15.21 -0.56 -12.95
N VAL A 126 -14.05 -0.04 -12.60
CA VAL A 126 -13.06 0.50 -13.55
C VAL A 126 -11.94 -0.50 -13.82
N TYR A 127 -12.20 -1.77 -13.58
CA TYR A 127 -11.20 -2.78 -13.82
C TYR A 127 -11.11 -3.16 -15.29
N ASN A 128 -10.13 -2.59 -15.97
CA ASN A 128 -9.77 -3.07 -17.28
C ASN A 128 -8.74 -4.20 -17.13
N LYS A 129 -9.08 -5.43 -17.54
CA LYS A 129 -8.22 -6.61 -17.51
C LYS A 129 -6.89 -6.46 -18.27
N TYR A 130 -6.76 -5.40 -19.06
CA TYR A 130 -5.53 -5.07 -19.78
C TYR A 130 -4.63 -4.05 -19.05
N GLN A 131 -5.03 -3.59 -17.87
CA GLN A 131 -4.18 -2.69 -17.08
C GLN A 131 -3.02 -3.44 -16.43
N ARG A 132 -1.86 -2.82 -16.41
CA ARG A 132 -0.70 -3.33 -15.68
C ARG A 132 0.17 -2.20 -15.15
N ALA A 133 0.91 -2.48 -14.09
CA ALA A 133 1.98 -1.63 -13.60
C ALA A 133 3.25 -2.48 -13.42
N ILE A 134 4.36 -2.01 -13.96
CA ILE A 134 5.68 -2.60 -13.80
C ILE A 134 6.50 -1.62 -12.98
N PHE A 135 7.21 -2.12 -11.96
CA PHE A 135 8.05 -1.30 -11.09
C PHE A 135 9.49 -1.75 -11.26
N GLU A 136 10.37 -0.84 -11.62
CA GLU A 136 11.82 -1.09 -11.74
C GLU A 136 12.58 -0.56 -10.54
N GLU A 137 12.09 0.51 -9.92
CA GLU A 137 12.72 1.12 -8.76
C GLU A 137 12.26 0.46 -7.46
N LEU A 138 13.15 0.46 -6.48
CA LEU A 138 12.81 0.02 -5.14
C LEU A 138 11.77 0.97 -4.51
N PRO A 139 10.84 0.42 -3.72
CA PRO A 139 9.88 1.23 -2.98
C PRO A 139 10.57 2.24 -2.06
N ILE A 140 10.07 3.47 -2.03
CA ILE A 140 10.56 4.50 -1.12
C ILE A 140 9.63 4.55 0.09
N PHE A 141 10.17 4.26 1.27
CA PHE A 141 9.47 4.40 2.55
C PHE A 141 9.82 5.75 3.16
N SER A 142 8.81 6.53 3.50
CA SER A 142 8.96 7.81 4.19
C SER A 142 8.15 7.81 5.48
N ILE A 143 8.81 8.08 6.61
CA ILE A 143 8.16 8.15 7.90
C ILE A 143 8.53 9.47 8.57
N TYR A 144 7.52 10.26 8.90
CA TYR A 144 7.66 11.58 9.51
C TYR A 144 7.26 11.50 10.98
N TYR A 145 8.10 12.01 11.83
CA TYR A 145 7.91 12.00 13.28
C TYR A 145 7.86 13.40 13.86
N SER A 146 7.05 13.60 14.89
CA SER A 146 7.19 14.72 15.81
C SER A 146 8.05 14.31 17.01
N ASN A 147 9.01 15.15 17.37
CA ASN A 147 9.73 15.00 18.62
C ASN A 147 8.99 15.81 19.69
N TYR A 148 8.53 15.18 20.75
CA TYR A 148 8.20 15.90 21.96
C TYR A 148 9.52 16.38 22.59
N LYS A 149 9.64 17.70 22.72
CA LYS A 149 10.65 18.29 23.62
C LYS A 149 10.12 18.26 25.04
#